data_69fb23633fb039fb54afcdaba9318557
#
_entry.id   69fb23633fb039fb54afcdaba9318557
#
_cell.length_a   1.000
_cell.length_b   1.000
_cell.length_c   1.000
_cell.angle_alpha   90.00
_cell.angle_beta   90.00
_cell.angle_gamma   90.00
#
_symmetry.space_group_name_H-M   'P 1'
#
loop_
_entity.id
_entity.type
_entity.pdbx_description
1 polymer ?
#
loop_
_entity_poly.entity_id
_entity_poly.type
_entity_poly.pdbx_seq_one_letter_code
_entity_poly.pdbx_strand_id
1 'polypeptide(L)'
;MDPRLIWMYDFVIVAGLFLLGLIGLLVMRNLVKLLISIEVLTKGVSLALIASGFAQQNRLVMQSVVVTLIVVEVVVVAVALALIVNLYRRTGSLDVRRLADLKW
;
A
#
# COMPACT_ATOMS: atom_id res chain seq x y z
N MET A 1 21.05 11.82 17.65
CA MET A 1 20.30 12.46 16.56
C MET A 1 19.14 13.26 17.14
N ASP A 2 18.97 14.49 16.67
CA ASP A 2 17.92 15.36 17.17
C ASP A 2 16.55 14.75 16.87
N PRO A 3 15.64 14.62 17.87
CA PRO A 3 14.29 14.09 17.64
C PRO A 3 13.52 14.84 16.53
N ARG A 4 13.76 16.13 16.38
CA ARG A 4 13.11 16.93 15.33
C ARG A 4 13.53 16.47 13.94
N LEU A 5 14.81 16.12 13.76
CA LEU A 5 15.31 15.62 12.47
C LEU A 5 14.70 14.26 12.13
N ILE A 6 14.56 13.38 13.12
CA ILE A 6 13.94 12.07 12.93
C ILE A 6 12.50 12.24 12.46
N TRP A 7 11.73 13.14 13.09
CA TRP A 7 10.36 13.44 12.69
C TRP A 7 10.28 13.99 11.27
N MET A 8 11.22 14.87 10.90
CA MET A 8 11.25 15.42 9.54
C MET A 8 11.52 14.34 8.50
N TYR A 9 12.47 13.43 8.77
CA TYR A 9 12.76 12.33 7.87
C TYR A 9 11.56 11.39 7.72
N ASP A 10 10.94 11.03 8.84
CA ASP A 10 9.76 10.16 8.80
C ASP A 10 8.63 10.80 8.01
N PHE A 11 8.37 12.09 8.24
CA PHE A 11 7.33 12.81 7.54
C PHE A 11 7.60 12.88 6.03
N VAL A 12 8.82 13.14 5.63
CA VAL A 12 9.21 13.23 4.22
C VAL A 12 9.04 11.86 3.55
N ILE A 13 9.46 10.79 4.21
CA ILE A 13 9.34 9.43 3.67
C ILE A 13 7.87 9.06 3.53
N VAL A 14 7.06 9.30 4.55
CA VAL A 14 5.61 9.00 4.51
C VAL A 14 4.94 9.79 3.38
N ALA A 15 5.22 11.08 3.28
CA ALA A 15 4.65 11.93 2.23
C ALA A 15 5.08 11.43 0.84
N GLY A 16 6.35 11.04 0.69
CA GLY A 16 6.86 10.48 -0.56
C GLY A 16 6.15 9.20 -0.96
N LEU A 17 5.95 8.29 0.00
CA LEU A 17 5.23 7.04 -0.25
C LEU A 17 3.77 7.29 -0.66
N PHE A 18 3.09 8.21 0.01
CA PHE A 18 1.73 8.58 -0.36
C PHE A 18 1.66 9.16 -1.76
N LEU A 19 2.57 10.06 -2.10
CA LEU A 19 2.61 10.66 -3.43
C LEU A 19 2.89 9.62 -4.50
N LEU A 20 3.86 8.74 -4.28
CA LEU A 20 4.17 7.67 -5.24
C LEU A 20 2.97 6.74 -5.44
N GLY A 21 2.32 6.34 -4.36
CA GLY A 21 1.15 5.48 -4.44
C GLY A 21 0.00 6.13 -5.17
N LEU A 22 -0.28 7.40 -4.88
CA LEU A 22 -1.35 8.15 -5.55
C LEU A 22 -1.05 8.34 -7.04
N ILE A 23 0.17 8.71 -7.38
CA ILE A 23 0.59 8.85 -8.78
C ILE A 23 0.42 7.52 -9.51
N GLY A 24 0.85 6.43 -8.89
CA GLY A 24 0.68 5.10 -9.47
C GLY A 24 -0.78 4.75 -9.71
N LEU A 25 -1.66 5.04 -8.76
CA LEU A 25 -3.10 4.78 -8.93
C LEU A 25 -3.71 5.58 -10.07
N LEU A 26 -3.27 6.83 -10.24
CA LEU A 26 -3.84 7.72 -11.26
C LEU A 26 -3.29 7.44 -12.66
N VAL A 27 -2.04 7.00 -12.76
CA VAL A 27 -1.34 6.89 -14.04
C VAL A 27 -1.36 5.47 -14.59
N MET A 28 -1.24 4.46 -13.72
CA MET A 28 -1.11 3.07 -14.15
C MET A 28 -2.45 2.47 -14.58
N ARG A 29 -2.40 1.64 -15.63
CA ARG A 29 -3.59 0.96 -16.17
C ARG A 29 -3.55 -0.54 -15.97
N ASN A 30 -2.37 -1.08 -15.66
CA ASN A 30 -2.18 -2.51 -15.43
C ASN A 30 -2.58 -2.85 -14.00
N LEU A 31 -3.40 -3.91 -13.83
CA LEU A 31 -3.89 -4.32 -12.52
C LEU A 31 -2.79 -4.64 -11.53
N VAL A 32 -1.70 -5.29 -11.98
CA VAL A 32 -0.58 -5.59 -11.11
C VAL A 32 0.10 -4.32 -10.63
N LYS A 33 0.28 -3.35 -11.53
CA LYS A 33 0.87 -2.05 -11.17
C LYS A 33 -0.03 -1.26 -10.23
N LEU A 34 -1.34 -1.33 -10.41
CA LEU A 34 -2.30 -0.71 -9.50
C LEU A 34 -2.21 -1.35 -8.11
N LEU A 35 -2.08 -2.68 -8.05
CA LEU A 35 -1.90 -3.38 -6.78
C LEU A 35 -0.62 -2.93 -6.09
N ILE A 36 0.48 -2.81 -6.82
CA ILE A 36 1.75 -2.30 -6.29
C ILE A 36 1.57 -0.89 -5.74
N SER A 37 0.84 -0.03 -6.44
CA SER A 37 0.57 1.34 -6.00
C SER A 37 -0.21 1.37 -4.69
N ILE A 38 -1.22 0.51 -4.54
CA ILE A 38 -1.98 0.36 -3.30
C ILE A 38 -1.05 -0.11 -2.17
N GLU A 39 -0.16 -1.06 -2.44
CA GLU A 39 0.80 -1.53 -1.46
C GLU A 39 1.75 -0.42 -1.01
N VAL A 40 2.21 0.43 -1.91
CA VAL A 40 3.04 1.58 -1.56
C VAL A 40 2.28 2.54 -0.64
N LEU A 41 1.00 2.83 -0.94
CA LEU A 41 0.15 3.64 -0.07
C LEU A 41 0.02 3.02 1.32
N THR A 42 -0.21 1.71 1.37
CA THR A 42 -0.35 0.97 2.63
C THR A 42 0.94 1.04 3.45
N LYS A 43 2.09 0.97 2.80
CA LYS A 43 3.38 1.13 3.48
C LYS A 43 3.54 2.53 4.07
N GLY A 44 3.05 3.54 3.37
CA GLY A 44 3.02 4.91 3.90
C GLY A 44 2.19 5.00 5.17
N VAL A 45 1.00 4.41 5.18
CA VAL A 45 0.13 4.38 6.36
C VAL A 45 0.81 3.62 7.51
N SER A 46 1.38 2.45 7.23
CA SER A 46 2.06 1.64 8.24
C SER A 46 3.22 2.41 8.88
N LEU A 47 4.04 3.06 8.06
CA LEU A 47 5.16 3.84 8.56
C LEU A 47 4.69 5.03 9.40
N ALA A 48 3.61 5.69 9.00
CA ALA A 48 3.04 6.79 9.78
C ALA A 48 2.57 6.32 11.15
N LEU A 49 1.92 5.15 11.20
CA LEU A 49 1.47 4.57 12.47
C LEU A 49 2.64 4.18 13.37
N ILE A 50 3.69 3.58 12.79
CA ILE A 50 4.90 3.21 13.53
C ILE A 50 5.56 4.46 14.12
N ALA A 51 5.73 5.50 13.31
CA ALA A 51 6.34 6.74 13.74
C ALA A 51 5.54 7.40 14.87
N SER A 52 4.21 7.41 14.73
CA SER A 52 3.31 7.96 15.75
C SER A 52 3.41 7.21 17.07
N GLY A 53 3.40 5.87 17.02
CA GLY A 53 3.51 5.06 18.23
C GLY A 53 4.87 5.18 18.89
N PHE A 54 5.91 5.30 18.10
CA PHE A 54 7.27 5.51 18.61
C PHE A 54 7.38 6.83 19.36
N ALA A 55 6.74 7.89 18.84
CA ALA A 55 6.70 9.19 19.49
C ALA A 55 5.96 9.16 20.83
N GLN A 56 4.93 8.33 20.93
CA GLN A 56 4.14 8.18 22.15
C GLN A 56 4.73 7.17 23.13
N GLN A 57 5.86 6.55 22.79
CA GLN A 57 6.56 5.57 23.60
C GLN A 57 5.72 4.36 24.00
N ASN A 58 4.74 4.02 23.17
CA ASN A 58 3.83 2.89 23.44
C ASN A 58 4.22 1.68 22.59
N ARG A 59 5.34 1.03 22.97
CA ARG A 59 5.97 -0.01 22.16
C ARG A 59 5.14 -1.27 22.03
N LEU A 60 4.50 -1.72 23.10
CA LEU A 60 3.74 -2.99 23.09
C LEU A 60 2.53 -2.88 22.17
N VAL A 61 1.76 -1.80 22.30
CA VAL A 61 0.60 -1.55 21.44
C VAL A 61 1.05 -1.40 19.99
N MET A 62 2.14 -0.69 19.77
CA MET A 62 2.65 -0.47 18.41
C MET A 62 3.10 -1.77 17.75
N GLN A 63 3.78 -2.64 18.47
CA GLN A 63 4.17 -3.95 17.95
C GLN A 63 2.96 -4.79 17.56
N SER A 64 1.92 -4.78 18.39
CA SER A 64 0.68 -5.49 18.09
C SER A 64 0.01 -4.96 16.85
N VAL A 65 -0.05 -3.64 16.70
CA VAL A 65 -0.63 -2.98 15.52
C VAL A 65 0.16 -3.34 14.26
N VAL A 66 1.50 -3.29 14.32
CA VAL A 66 2.35 -3.60 13.17
C VAL A 66 2.17 -5.05 12.74
N VAL A 67 2.16 -5.99 13.67
CA VAL A 67 1.94 -7.41 13.35
C VAL A 67 0.57 -7.61 12.70
N THR A 68 -0.46 -6.98 13.24
CA THR A 68 -1.81 -7.04 12.67
C THR A 68 -1.84 -6.48 11.25
N LEU A 69 -1.21 -5.35 11.03
CA LEU A 69 -1.13 -4.72 9.70
C LEU A 69 -0.42 -5.63 8.70
N ILE A 70 0.69 -6.24 9.09
CA ILE A 70 1.43 -7.15 8.22
C ILE A 70 0.56 -8.34 7.81
N VAL A 71 -0.14 -8.95 8.76
CA VAL A 71 -1.02 -10.07 8.49
C VAL A 71 -2.13 -9.68 7.54
N VAL A 72 -2.79 -8.54 7.79
CA VAL A 72 -3.87 -8.03 6.94
C VAL A 72 -3.35 -7.74 5.53
N GLU A 73 -2.20 -7.10 5.40
CA GLU A 73 -1.60 -6.78 4.10
C GLU A 73 -1.30 -8.03 3.29
N VAL A 74 -0.73 -9.05 3.92
CA VAL A 74 -0.42 -10.32 3.25
C VAL A 74 -1.69 -10.97 2.71
N VAL A 75 -2.75 -11.00 3.52
CA VAL A 75 -4.03 -11.59 3.11
C VAL A 75 -4.63 -10.79 1.95
N VAL A 76 -4.62 -9.48 2.03
CA VAL A 76 -5.17 -8.61 0.97
C VAL A 76 -4.41 -8.81 -0.34
N VAL A 77 -3.08 -8.85 -0.30
CA VAL A 77 -2.27 -9.08 -1.50
C VAL A 77 -2.55 -10.47 -2.09
N ALA A 78 -2.63 -11.49 -1.26
CA ALA A 78 -2.90 -12.86 -1.73
C ALA A 78 -4.25 -12.94 -2.44
N VAL A 79 -5.31 -12.37 -1.86
CA VAL A 79 -6.65 -12.35 -2.44
C VAL A 79 -6.65 -11.53 -3.73
N ALA A 80 -6.01 -10.36 -3.73
CA ALA A 80 -5.96 -9.48 -4.90
C ALA A 80 -5.22 -10.16 -6.06
N LEU A 81 -4.10 -10.82 -5.79
CA LEU A 81 -3.36 -11.54 -6.83
C LEU A 81 -4.18 -12.70 -7.38
N ALA A 82 -4.88 -13.43 -6.54
CA ALA A 82 -5.76 -14.52 -6.98
C ALA A 82 -6.85 -13.98 -7.91
N LEU A 83 -7.47 -12.86 -7.57
CA LEU A 83 -8.49 -12.22 -8.41
C LEU A 83 -7.89 -11.74 -9.74
N ILE A 84 -6.71 -11.15 -9.71
CA ILE A 84 -6.03 -10.66 -10.92
C ILE A 84 -5.71 -11.83 -11.85
N VAL A 85 -5.17 -12.93 -11.32
CA VAL A 85 -4.87 -14.12 -12.10
C VAL A 85 -6.15 -14.67 -12.74
N ASN A 86 -7.24 -14.74 -11.98
CA ASN A 86 -8.52 -15.24 -12.46
C ASN A 86 -9.06 -14.35 -13.61
N LEU A 87 -9.00 -13.04 -13.43
CA LEU A 87 -9.40 -12.08 -14.48
C LEU A 87 -8.55 -12.23 -15.73
N TYR A 88 -7.26 -12.37 -15.57
CA TYR A 88 -6.34 -12.54 -16.70
C TYR A 88 -6.65 -13.82 -17.49
N ARG A 89 -6.93 -14.91 -16.79
CA ARG A 89 -7.27 -16.19 -17.43
C ARG A 89 -8.57 -16.09 -18.23
N ARG A 90 -9.52 -15.28 -17.76
CA ARG A 90 -10.81 -15.13 -18.44
C ARG A 90 -10.77 -14.15 -19.59
N THR A 91 -9.99 -13.07 -19.46
CA THR A 91 -10.04 -11.96 -20.40
C THR A 91 -8.79 -11.84 -21.26
N GLY A 92 -7.65 -12.43 -20.83
CA GLY A 92 -6.37 -12.30 -21.50
C GLY A 92 -5.73 -10.93 -21.38
N SER A 93 -6.24 -10.07 -20.50
CA SER A 93 -5.73 -8.71 -20.33
C SER A 93 -5.70 -8.29 -18.87
N LEU A 94 -4.68 -7.49 -18.52
CA LEU A 94 -4.57 -6.82 -17.23
C LEU A 94 -4.88 -5.31 -17.34
N ASP A 95 -5.22 -4.84 -18.53
CA ASP A 95 -5.52 -3.43 -18.75
C ASP A 95 -6.92 -3.11 -18.22
N VAL A 96 -6.99 -2.15 -17.29
CA VAL A 96 -8.22 -1.74 -16.63
C VAL A 96 -9.24 -1.23 -17.66
N ARG A 97 -8.80 -0.54 -18.69
CA ARG A 97 -9.71 -0.04 -19.74
C ARG A 97 -10.38 -1.18 -20.50
N ARG A 98 -9.64 -2.22 -20.85
CA ARG A 98 -10.19 -3.40 -21.50
C ARG A 98 -11.16 -4.14 -20.60
N LEU A 99 -10.83 -4.25 -19.32
CA LEU A 99 -11.71 -4.91 -18.35
C LEU A 99 -13.01 -4.14 -18.15
N ALA A 100 -12.97 -2.81 -18.20
CA ALA A 100 -14.16 -1.99 -18.13
C ALA A 100 -15.09 -2.21 -19.33
N ASP A 101 -14.54 -2.46 -20.52
CA ASP A 101 -15.30 -2.72 -21.74
C ASP A 101 -15.96 -4.10 -21.74
N LEU A 102 -15.51 -5.02 -20.86
CA LEU A 102 -16.08 -6.37 -20.72
C LEU A 102 -17.29 -6.42 -19.80
N LYS A 103 -17.75 -5.30 -19.35
CA LYS A 103 -18.89 -5.14 -18.47
C LYS A 103 -20.17 -5.78 -19.04
N TRP A 104 -20.29 -5.87 -20.35
CA TRP A 104 -21.41 -6.45 -21.08
C TRP A 104 -20.93 -7.48 -22.10
#